data_749129479a991e7473f6f3adf0aabf7b
#
_entry.id   749129479a991e7473f6f3adf0aabf7b
#
_cell.length_a   1.000
_cell.length_b   1.000
_cell.length_c   1.000
_cell.angle_alpha   90.00
_cell.angle_beta   90.00
_cell.angle_gamma   90.00
#
_symmetry.space_group_name_H-M   'P 1'
#
loop_
_entity.id
_entity.type
_entity.pdbx_description
1 polymer ?
#
loop_
_entity_poly.entity_id
_entity_poly.type
_entity_poly.pdbx_seq_one_letter_code
_entity_poly.pdbx_strand_id
1 'polypeptide(L)'
;MPAASPQLLPTLPLVTDFATTHSGLRHAAGRFAPSPTSALHLGNLRTALAAWLLARSTGRRFVVRIEDLDRARVAAAGKIASTQLRDLESLGLDWDGPVVRQSERLELYADAVAGLETYPCFCTRREIAAATTAPNKADWRPYPGTCRRLTVQQRHERLTTRAPATRLASQLNTFEATDLARGCARGRVDDLVLVRNDGTPAYNLAVVVDDGLQGVDQVVRARDLWSSAPRQAQLAELLGFIPPVYAHTGLVTGPGGVRLSKSAGAAGLSDLVDSGIDHRQVVAWLCRSLGLPEVADPHELVNNVALTPPTPVAGIHRLDPRPLGGAMGWWSDAVLDVAVLRETRRP
;
A
#
# COMPACT_ATOMS: atom_id res chain seq x y z
N MET A 1 -47.17 -20.87 -4.59
CA MET A 1 -45.71 -21.13 -4.70
C MET A 1 -45.05 -20.54 -3.48
N PRO A 2 -44.41 -21.31 -2.60
CA PRO A 2 -43.75 -20.77 -1.42
C PRO A 2 -42.38 -20.14 -1.82
N ALA A 3 -42.10 -18.97 -1.27
CA ALA A 3 -40.86 -18.23 -1.45
C ALA A 3 -39.69 -19.04 -0.87
N ALA A 4 -38.61 -19.15 -1.65
CA ALA A 4 -37.39 -19.80 -1.25
C ALA A 4 -36.69 -18.96 -0.11
N SER A 5 -36.49 -19.62 1.02
CA SER A 5 -35.69 -19.07 2.13
C SER A 5 -34.26 -18.76 1.68
N PRO A 6 -33.65 -17.66 2.14
CA PRO A 6 -32.24 -17.38 1.85
C PRO A 6 -31.38 -18.47 2.49
N GLN A 7 -30.60 -19.18 1.67
CA GLN A 7 -29.57 -20.10 2.14
C GLN A 7 -28.49 -19.28 2.87
N LEU A 8 -28.41 -19.53 4.18
CA LEU A 8 -27.25 -19.11 4.99
C LEU A 8 -25.98 -19.72 4.38
N LEU A 9 -25.06 -18.86 3.94
CA LEU A 9 -23.74 -19.29 3.54
C LEU A 9 -23.09 -20.04 4.70
N PRO A 10 -22.36 -21.13 4.45
CA PRO A 10 -21.67 -21.86 5.51
C PRO A 10 -20.67 -20.90 6.18
N THR A 11 -20.80 -20.76 7.49
CA THR A 11 -19.82 -20.09 8.35
C THR A 11 -18.47 -20.78 8.17
N LEU A 12 -17.52 -20.08 7.54
CA LEU A 12 -16.13 -20.51 7.46
C LEU A 12 -15.59 -20.72 8.87
N PRO A 13 -14.81 -21.78 9.14
CA PRO A 13 -14.19 -21.97 10.43
C PRO A 13 -13.27 -20.80 10.73
N LEU A 14 -13.42 -20.29 11.91
CA LEU A 14 -12.78 -19.17 12.56
C LEU A 14 -11.26 -19.07 12.32
N VAL A 15 -10.87 -18.21 11.38
CA VAL A 15 -9.52 -17.61 11.31
C VAL A 15 -9.41 -16.42 12.29
N THR A 16 -10.26 -16.37 13.28
CA THR A 16 -10.29 -15.32 14.32
C THR A 16 -9.04 -15.32 15.22
N ASP A 17 -8.21 -16.35 15.15
CA ASP A 17 -7.11 -16.52 16.10
C ASP A 17 -5.88 -15.66 15.79
N PHE A 18 -5.52 -15.44 14.51
CA PHE A 18 -4.28 -14.70 14.20
C PHE A 18 -4.36 -13.24 14.69
N ALA A 19 -5.38 -12.51 14.29
CA ALA A 19 -5.55 -11.12 14.68
C ALA A 19 -5.77 -10.98 16.20
N THR A 20 -6.49 -11.91 16.81
CA THR A 20 -6.77 -11.92 18.26
C THR A 20 -5.52 -12.25 19.06
N THR A 21 -4.73 -13.22 18.61
CA THR A 21 -3.51 -13.67 19.29
C THR A 21 -2.40 -12.61 19.25
N HIS A 22 -2.33 -11.81 18.17
CA HIS A 22 -1.25 -10.86 17.93
C HIS A 22 -1.64 -9.39 18.12
N SER A 23 -2.90 -9.07 18.43
CA SER A 23 -3.34 -7.68 18.59
C SER A 23 -3.17 -7.17 20.02
N GLY A 24 -2.17 -6.31 20.22
CA GLY A 24 -2.18 -5.32 21.30
C GLY A 24 -3.27 -4.25 21.08
N LEU A 25 -3.44 -3.33 22.05
CA LEU A 25 -4.38 -2.19 21.96
C LEU A 25 -4.19 -1.43 20.64
N ARG A 26 -5.20 -1.50 19.77
CA ARG A 26 -5.15 -0.89 18.44
C ARG A 26 -5.54 0.57 18.53
N HIS A 27 -4.56 1.44 18.48
CA HIS A 27 -4.80 2.85 18.16
C HIS A 27 -4.78 3.00 16.65
N ALA A 28 -5.80 3.67 16.09
CA ALA A 28 -5.90 3.98 14.66
C ALA A 28 -4.61 4.64 14.13
N ALA A 29 -4.13 4.21 12.97
CA ALA A 29 -2.90 4.71 12.37
C ALA A 29 -3.02 4.86 10.85
N GLY A 30 -2.35 5.90 10.33
CA GLY A 30 -1.89 5.96 8.95
C GLY A 30 -0.44 5.49 8.86
N ARG A 31 0.06 5.22 7.65
CA ARG A 31 1.45 4.78 7.50
C ARG A 31 2.11 5.27 6.21
N PHE A 32 3.45 5.38 6.24
CA PHE A 32 4.28 5.39 5.05
C PHE A 32 5.21 4.17 5.07
N ALA A 33 5.23 3.40 3.97
CA ALA A 33 5.89 2.11 3.93
C ALA A 33 6.82 2.00 2.69
N PRO A 34 7.99 2.68 2.70
CA PRO A 34 8.89 2.65 1.57
C PRO A 34 9.72 1.37 1.49
N SER A 35 9.94 0.88 0.26
CA SER A 35 10.98 -0.13 0.00
C SER A 35 12.34 0.56 -0.12
N PRO A 36 13.39 0.11 0.58
CA PRO A 36 14.70 0.77 0.58
C PRO A 36 15.54 0.39 -0.65
N THR A 37 14.96 0.56 -1.82
CA THR A 37 15.61 0.27 -3.12
C THR A 37 16.30 1.49 -3.72
N SER A 38 16.02 2.70 -3.24
CA SER A 38 16.63 3.98 -3.61
C SER A 38 16.22 5.10 -2.67
N ALA A 39 16.85 6.30 -2.83
CA ALA A 39 16.33 7.55 -2.30
C ALA A 39 14.88 7.79 -2.71
N LEU A 40 14.14 8.56 -1.91
CA LEU A 40 12.77 8.95 -2.21
C LEU A 40 12.77 10.03 -3.29
N HIS A 41 12.06 9.77 -4.39
CA HIS A 41 11.76 10.80 -5.37
C HIS A 41 10.51 11.60 -4.96
N LEU A 42 10.28 12.75 -5.59
CA LEU A 42 9.16 13.64 -5.24
C LEU A 42 7.79 12.96 -5.25
N GLY A 43 7.58 11.93 -6.08
CA GLY A 43 6.34 11.15 -6.07
C GLY A 43 6.15 10.33 -4.78
N ASN A 44 7.25 9.81 -4.21
CA ASN A 44 7.21 9.14 -2.91
C ASN A 44 6.96 10.16 -1.79
N LEU A 45 7.67 11.30 -1.82
CA LEU A 45 7.54 12.36 -0.82
C LEU A 45 6.14 12.98 -0.84
N ARG A 46 5.52 13.16 -2.02
CA ARG A 46 4.13 13.59 -2.15
C ARG A 46 3.16 12.61 -1.48
N THR A 47 3.38 11.32 -1.70
CA THR A 47 2.56 10.28 -1.06
C THR A 47 2.80 10.23 0.45
N ALA A 48 4.05 10.42 0.90
CA ALA A 48 4.38 10.47 2.32
C ALA A 48 3.71 11.66 3.01
N LEU A 49 3.80 12.87 2.42
CA LEU A 49 3.13 14.06 2.94
C LEU A 49 1.61 13.86 3.00
N ALA A 50 1.00 13.33 1.94
CA ALA A 50 -0.44 13.04 1.93
C ALA A 50 -0.83 12.04 3.03
N ALA A 51 -0.05 10.98 3.24
CA ALA A 51 -0.30 10.00 4.28
C ALA A 51 -0.15 10.59 5.69
N TRP A 52 0.87 11.41 5.88
CA TRP A 52 1.14 12.10 7.14
C TRP A 52 0.02 13.09 7.48
N LEU A 53 -0.33 13.97 6.54
CA LEU A 53 -1.39 14.96 6.72
C LEU A 53 -2.73 14.28 7.04
N LEU A 54 -3.09 13.23 6.30
CA LEU A 54 -4.35 12.54 6.52
C LEU A 54 -4.39 11.85 7.89
N ALA A 55 -3.27 11.27 8.34
CA ALA A 55 -3.17 10.68 9.67
C ALA A 55 -3.26 11.75 10.77
N ARG A 56 -2.43 12.78 10.71
CA ARG A 56 -2.35 13.81 11.75
C ARG A 56 -3.66 14.59 11.87
N SER A 57 -4.24 14.99 10.74
CA SER A 57 -5.50 15.77 10.72
C SER A 57 -6.72 14.99 11.22
N THR A 58 -6.64 13.66 11.23
CA THR A 58 -7.70 12.78 11.74
C THR A 58 -7.38 12.20 13.12
N GLY A 59 -6.37 12.74 13.81
CA GLY A 59 -5.95 12.32 15.16
C GLY A 59 -5.35 10.90 15.21
N ARG A 60 -4.90 10.37 14.08
CA ARG A 60 -4.25 9.06 13.99
C ARG A 60 -2.76 9.16 14.26
N ARG A 61 -2.20 8.07 14.77
CA ARG A 61 -0.74 7.89 14.70
C ARG A 61 -0.30 7.82 13.24
N PHE A 62 0.91 8.26 12.99
CA PHE A 62 1.58 8.03 11.71
C PHE A 62 2.79 7.15 11.93
N VAL A 63 2.84 5.98 11.31
CA VAL A 63 3.93 5.01 11.49
C VAL A 63 4.74 4.83 10.21
N VAL A 64 6.03 4.54 10.37
CA VAL A 64 6.93 4.26 9.25
C VAL A 64 7.36 2.80 9.30
N ARG A 65 7.30 2.14 8.13
CA ARG A 65 7.73 0.75 7.95
C ARG A 65 8.66 0.63 6.75
N ILE A 66 9.78 -0.05 6.92
CA ILE A 66 10.74 -0.35 5.84
C ILE A 66 10.40 -1.70 5.23
N GLU A 67 10.05 -1.72 3.94
CA GLU A 67 9.67 -2.93 3.21
C GLU A 67 10.90 -3.53 2.51
N ASP A 68 11.72 -4.27 3.25
CA ASP A 68 13.04 -4.78 2.89
C ASP A 68 13.12 -6.30 2.64
N LEU A 69 11.99 -6.93 2.28
CA LEU A 69 11.94 -8.40 2.03
C LEU A 69 12.68 -8.84 0.77
N ASP A 70 12.74 -8.01 -0.27
CA ASP A 70 13.42 -8.36 -1.53
C ASP A 70 14.94 -8.17 -1.39
N ARG A 71 15.62 -9.16 -0.81
CA ARG A 71 17.06 -9.13 -0.52
C ARG A 71 17.92 -8.79 -1.74
N ALA A 72 17.52 -9.23 -2.94
CA ALA A 72 18.25 -8.95 -4.16
C ALA A 72 18.23 -7.47 -4.54
N ARG A 73 17.12 -6.78 -4.25
CA ARG A 73 16.95 -5.34 -4.53
C ARG A 73 17.46 -4.44 -3.41
N VAL A 74 17.61 -4.99 -2.21
CA VAL A 74 17.93 -4.22 -1.01
C VAL A 74 19.33 -4.48 -0.46
N ALA A 75 20.28 -4.90 -1.31
CA ALA A 75 21.67 -5.15 -0.90
C ALA A 75 22.32 -3.95 -0.16
N ALA A 76 21.86 -2.72 -0.44
CA ALA A 76 22.27 -1.49 0.25
C ALA A 76 21.20 -0.93 1.20
N ALA A 77 20.22 -1.76 1.60
CA ALA A 77 19.00 -1.33 2.30
C ALA A 77 19.25 -0.49 3.54
N GLY A 78 20.26 -0.81 4.33
CA GLY A 78 20.53 -0.07 5.58
C GLY A 78 20.83 1.41 5.34
N LYS A 79 21.71 1.72 4.39
CA LYS A 79 22.07 3.11 4.03
C LYS A 79 20.89 3.84 3.38
N ILE A 80 20.18 3.16 2.48
CA ILE A 80 19.05 3.74 1.76
C ILE A 80 17.90 4.02 2.73
N ALA A 81 17.54 3.07 3.60
CA ALA A 81 16.51 3.28 4.61
C ALA A 81 16.84 4.48 5.52
N SER A 82 18.09 4.60 5.99
CA SER A 82 18.51 5.73 6.81
C SER A 82 18.45 7.07 6.04
N THR A 83 18.69 7.07 4.74
CA THR A 83 18.52 8.26 3.90
C THR A 83 17.01 8.58 3.75
N GLN A 84 16.16 7.58 3.49
CA GLN A 84 14.72 7.78 3.39
C GLN A 84 14.10 8.37 4.67
N LEU A 85 14.57 7.91 5.85
CA LEU A 85 14.13 8.45 7.13
C LEU A 85 14.57 9.89 7.32
N ARG A 86 15.83 10.21 7.02
CA ARG A 86 16.32 11.60 7.05
C ARG A 86 15.58 12.51 6.07
N ASP A 87 15.21 12.01 4.89
CA ASP A 87 14.41 12.77 3.93
C ASP A 87 13.04 13.14 4.55
N LEU A 88 12.37 12.21 5.26
CA LEU A 88 11.12 12.50 5.95
C LEU A 88 11.32 13.54 7.08
N GLU A 89 12.31 13.33 7.94
CA GLU A 89 12.64 14.26 9.03
C GLU A 89 12.93 15.67 8.52
N SER A 90 13.71 15.79 7.44
CA SER A 90 14.08 17.08 6.86
C SER A 90 12.89 17.84 6.25
N LEU A 91 11.81 17.14 5.91
CA LEU A 91 10.56 17.73 5.45
C LEU A 91 9.53 17.95 6.59
N GLY A 92 9.91 17.72 7.86
CA GLY A 92 9.03 17.87 9.01
C GLY A 92 7.99 16.76 9.17
N LEU A 93 8.20 15.59 8.54
CA LEU A 93 7.28 14.45 8.64
C LEU A 93 7.73 13.52 9.78
N ASP A 94 7.32 13.82 10.98
CA ASP A 94 7.53 13.00 12.19
C ASP A 94 6.66 11.75 12.20
N TRP A 95 7.07 10.72 12.95
CA TRP A 95 6.30 9.48 13.11
C TRP A 95 6.27 8.97 14.54
N ASP A 96 5.31 8.08 14.82
CA ASP A 96 5.05 7.55 16.16
C ASP A 96 5.65 6.15 16.32
N GLY A 97 6.41 5.98 17.38
CA GLY A 97 6.99 4.70 17.76
C GLY A 97 8.20 4.27 16.90
N PRO A 98 8.64 3.03 17.03
CA PRO A 98 9.80 2.52 16.32
C PRO A 98 9.50 2.30 14.83
N VAL A 99 10.52 2.49 14.00
CA VAL A 99 10.48 2.09 12.60
C VAL A 99 10.54 0.57 12.50
N VAL A 100 9.50 -0.03 11.93
CA VAL A 100 9.40 -1.48 11.73
C VAL A 100 10.10 -1.89 10.44
N ARG A 101 10.82 -3.03 10.47
CA ARG A 101 11.44 -3.64 9.30
C ARG A 101 10.78 -4.97 9.00
N GLN A 102 10.39 -5.20 7.75
CA GLN A 102 9.73 -6.44 7.37
C GLN A 102 10.66 -7.66 7.45
N SER A 103 11.95 -7.48 7.20
CA SER A 103 12.96 -8.55 7.32
C SER A 103 13.08 -9.13 8.73
N GLU A 104 12.63 -8.41 9.76
CA GLU A 104 12.66 -8.83 11.17
C GLU A 104 11.37 -9.55 11.62
N ARG A 105 10.41 -9.77 10.69
CA ARG A 105 9.05 -10.23 11.01
C ARG A 105 8.64 -11.52 10.28
N LEU A 106 9.61 -12.29 9.81
CA LEU A 106 9.35 -13.47 8.96
C LEU A 106 8.48 -14.52 9.63
N GLU A 107 8.63 -14.71 10.95
CA GLU A 107 7.82 -15.66 11.74
C GLU A 107 6.34 -15.26 11.74
N LEU A 108 6.02 -13.97 11.90
CA LEU A 108 4.63 -13.47 11.86
C LEU A 108 3.96 -13.74 10.50
N TYR A 109 4.72 -13.64 9.42
CA TYR A 109 4.18 -13.97 8.08
C TYR A 109 3.96 -15.46 7.90
N ALA A 110 4.85 -16.29 8.46
CA ALA A 110 4.68 -17.74 8.44
C ALA A 110 3.45 -18.17 9.24
N ASP A 111 3.24 -17.60 10.42
CA ASP A 111 2.07 -17.86 11.27
C ASP A 111 0.78 -17.43 10.57
N ALA A 112 0.79 -16.26 9.90
CA ALA A 112 -0.36 -15.79 9.13
C ALA A 112 -0.72 -16.76 7.99
N VAL A 113 0.28 -17.33 7.30
CA VAL A 113 0.05 -18.31 6.22
C VAL A 113 -0.49 -19.62 6.76
N ALA A 114 -0.04 -20.06 7.94
CA ALA A 114 -0.46 -21.32 8.54
C ALA A 114 -1.98 -21.34 8.85
N GLY A 115 -2.59 -20.18 9.10
CA GLY A 115 -4.03 -20.03 9.33
C GLY A 115 -4.89 -19.97 8.05
N LEU A 116 -4.29 -19.97 6.86
CA LEU A 116 -5.01 -19.78 5.60
C LEU A 116 -5.11 -21.06 4.78
N GLU A 117 -6.21 -21.22 4.04
CA GLU A 117 -6.31 -22.28 3.03
C GLU A 117 -5.38 -21.98 1.85
N THR A 118 -4.40 -22.85 1.62
CA THR A 118 -3.34 -22.62 0.64
C THR A 118 -3.05 -23.83 -0.23
N TYR A 119 -2.37 -23.61 -1.34
CA TYR A 119 -1.87 -24.68 -2.20
C TYR A 119 -0.55 -24.31 -2.91
N PRO A 120 0.28 -25.30 -3.31
CA PRO A 120 1.52 -25.08 -4.03
C PRO A 120 1.26 -24.70 -5.50
N CYS A 121 1.94 -23.67 -5.99
CA CYS A 121 1.87 -23.20 -7.37
C CYS A 121 3.25 -23.23 -8.03
N PHE A 122 3.34 -23.92 -9.16
CA PHE A 122 4.56 -24.11 -9.94
C PHE A 122 4.66 -23.22 -11.18
N CYS A 123 3.65 -22.37 -11.44
CA CYS A 123 3.61 -21.51 -12.61
C CYS A 123 4.63 -20.38 -12.54
N THR A 124 5.33 -20.14 -13.66
CA THR A 124 6.10 -18.92 -13.88
C THR A 124 5.18 -17.77 -14.30
N ARG A 125 5.69 -16.52 -14.21
CA ARG A 125 4.97 -15.34 -14.71
C ARG A 125 4.66 -15.47 -16.21
N ARG A 126 5.55 -16.07 -17.00
CA ARG A 126 5.36 -16.28 -18.43
C ARG A 126 4.23 -17.27 -18.72
N GLU A 127 4.17 -18.39 -17.98
CA GLU A 127 3.08 -19.38 -18.10
C GLU A 127 1.72 -18.78 -17.72
N ILE A 128 1.66 -17.96 -16.64
CA ILE A 128 0.44 -17.26 -16.28
C ILE A 128 0.03 -16.28 -17.37
N ALA A 129 0.97 -15.50 -17.92
CA ALA A 129 0.70 -14.55 -18.99
C ALA A 129 0.20 -15.23 -20.26
N ALA A 130 0.72 -16.41 -20.60
CA ALA A 130 0.29 -17.18 -21.77
C ALA A 130 -1.11 -17.81 -21.58
N ALA A 131 -1.47 -18.19 -20.35
CA ALA A 131 -2.78 -18.77 -20.06
C ALA A 131 -3.92 -17.77 -19.94
N THR A 132 -3.61 -16.46 -19.84
CA THR A 132 -4.60 -15.38 -19.75
C THR A 132 -4.78 -14.71 -21.10
N THR A 133 -5.84 -15.02 -21.82
CA THR A 133 -6.23 -14.44 -23.12
C THR A 133 -6.87 -13.05 -23.02
N ALA A 134 -6.39 -12.17 -22.15
CA ALA A 134 -6.91 -10.82 -22.06
C ALA A 134 -6.32 -9.94 -23.19
N PRO A 135 -7.11 -9.39 -24.13
CA PRO A 135 -6.61 -8.59 -25.25
C PRO A 135 -6.10 -7.21 -24.85
N ASN A 136 -6.32 -6.77 -23.62
CA ASN A 136 -5.94 -5.44 -23.16
C ASN A 136 -4.73 -5.48 -22.23
N LYS A 137 -3.85 -4.49 -22.37
CA LYS A 137 -2.68 -4.19 -21.50
C LYS A 137 -3.12 -3.75 -20.09
N ALA A 138 -3.97 -4.54 -19.42
CA ALA A 138 -4.24 -4.32 -18.01
C ALA A 138 -2.96 -4.64 -17.22
N ASP A 139 -2.57 -3.75 -16.33
CA ASP A 139 -1.35 -3.86 -15.51
C ASP A 139 -1.36 -5.10 -14.61
N TRP A 140 -2.50 -5.74 -14.47
CA TRP A 140 -2.69 -6.94 -13.66
C TRP A 140 -3.51 -8.01 -14.40
N ARG A 141 -3.00 -9.25 -14.37
CA ARG A 141 -3.67 -10.43 -14.93
C ARG A 141 -4.03 -11.39 -13.80
N PRO A 142 -5.32 -11.75 -13.63
CA PRO A 142 -5.72 -12.71 -12.62
C PRO A 142 -5.10 -14.07 -12.87
N TYR A 143 -4.76 -14.77 -11.80
CA TYR A 143 -4.26 -16.13 -11.90
C TYR A 143 -5.39 -17.10 -12.33
N PRO A 144 -5.17 -17.95 -13.34
CA PRO A 144 -6.22 -18.81 -13.89
C PRO A 144 -6.52 -20.07 -13.04
N GLY A 145 -5.90 -20.24 -11.88
CA GLY A 145 -6.12 -21.40 -11.01
C GLY A 145 -5.47 -22.70 -11.50
N THR A 146 -4.52 -22.66 -12.43
CA THR A 146 -3.90 -23.84 -13.07
C THR A 146 -3.42 -24.88 -12.06
N CYS A 147 -2.66 -24.46 -11.03
CA CYS A 147 -2.10 -25.40 -10.05
C CYS A 147 -3.10 -25.80 -8.95
N ARG A 148 -4.19 -25.07 -8.79
CA ARG A 148 -5.22 -25.41 -7.79
C ARG A 148 -5.85 -26.76 -8.04
N ARG A 149 -5.99 -27.14 -9.31
CA ARG A 149 -6.65 -28.37 -9.79
C ARG A 149 -5.69 -29.54 -10.02
N LEU A 150 -4.41 -29.42 -9.69
CA LEU A 150 -3.45 -30.52 -9.82
C LEU A 150 -3.77 -31.65 -8.85
N THR A 151 -3.70 -32.89 -9.33
CA THR A 151 -3.76 -34.08 -8.49
C THR A 151 -2.54 -34.18 -7.59
N VAL A 152 -2.60 -35.04 -6.57
CA VAL A 152 -1.46 -35.29 -5.66
C VAL A 152 -0.23 -35.78 -6.47
N GLN A 153 -0.45 -36.69 -7.42
CA GLN A 153 0.62 -37.22 -8.27
C GLN A 153 1.25 -36.11 -9.11
N GLN A 154 0.46 -35.29 -9.78
CA GLN A 154 0.95 -34.14 -10.58
C GLN A 154 1.72 -33.11 -9.74
N ARG A 155 1.30 -32.88 -8.50
CA ARG A 155 2.04 -32.01 -7.56
C ARG A 155 3.39 -32.64 -7.23
N HIS A 156 3.42 -33.93 -6.94
CA HIS A 156 4.67 -34.64 -6.63
C HIS A 156 5.65 -34.56 -7.80
N GLU A 157 5.21 -34.88 -9.02
CA GLU A 157 6.01 -34.78 -10.23
C GLU A 157 6.60 -33.36 -10.43
N ARG A 158 5.81 -32.29 -10.17
CA ARG A 158 6.29 -30.92 -10.30
C ARG A 158 7.27 -30.50 -9.22
N LEU A 159 7.13 -31.04 -8.00
CA LEU A 159 8.07 -30.80 -6.91
C LEU A 159 9.50 -31.27 -7.23
N THR A 160 9.66 -32.32 -8.06
CA THR A 160 11.01 -32.81 -8.48
C THR A 160 11.71 -31.85 -9.42
N THR A 161 10.99 -30.96 -10.08
CA THR A 161 11.52 -30.06 -11.11
C THR A 161 11.62 -28.59 -10.67
N ARG A 162 10.77 -28.17 -9.72
CA ARG A 162 10.67 -26.75 -9.35
C ARG A 162 10.11 -26.56 -7.94
N ALA A 163 10.74 -25.68 -7.16
CA ALA A 163 10.18 -25.22 -5.89
C ALA A 163 8.88 -24.43 -6.13
N PRO A 164 7.81 -24.70 -5.38
CA PRO A 164 6.54 -24.02 -5.55
C PRO A 164 6.52 -22.66 -4.81
N ALA A 165 5.72 -21.74 -5.32
CA ALA A 165 5.17 -20.64 -4.54
C ALA A 165 3.94 -21.13 -3.76
N THR A 166 3.62 -20.52 -2.63
CA THR A 166 2.38 -20.77 -1.89
C THR A 166 1.34 -19.75 -2.29
N ARG A 167 0.15 -20.22 -2.73
CA ARG A 167 -0.98 -19.34 -3.04
C ARG A 167 -2.13 -19.53 -2.08
N LEU A 168 -2.85 -18.43 -1.83
CA LEU A 168 -4.17 -18.44 -1.21
C LEU A 168 -5.14 -19.24 -2.10
N ALA A 169 -5.96 -20.11 -1.50
CA ALA A 169 -7.10 -20.73 -2.18
C ALA A 169 -8.33 -19.83 -2.02
N SER A 170 -8.39 -18.74 -2.77
CA SER A 170 -9.49 -17.78 -2.69
C SER A 170 -10.84 -18.45 -3.06
N GLN A 171 -11.86 -18.24 -2.24
CA GLN A 171 -13.23 -18.72 -2.52
C GLN A 171 -14.05 -17.68 -3.29
N LEU A 172 -13.51 -16.47 -3.47
CA LEU A 172 -14.18 -15.34 -4.11
C LEU A 172 -13.45 -14.92 -5.39
N ASN A 173 -14.20 -14.36 -6.32
CA ASN A 173 -13.68 -13.76 -7.56
C ASN A 173 -13.68 -12.22 -7.52
N THR A 174 -14.40 -11.65 -6.57
CA THR A 174 -14.49 -10.19 -6.35
C THR A 174 -14.58 -9.91 -4.86
N PHE A 175 -14.03 -8.75 -4.45
CA PHE A 175 -14.12 -8.27 -3.07
C PHE A 175 -14.27 -6.74 -3.07
N GLU A 176 -14.81 -6.19 -2.00
CA GLU A 176 -14.99 -4.75 -1.86
C GLU A 176 -13.81 -4.11 -1.13
N ALA A 177 -13.42 -2.94 -1.59
CA ALA A 177 -12.46 -2.08 -0.92
C ALA A 177 -12.99 -0.65 -0.89
N THR A 178 -12.85 0.03 0.23
CA THR A 178 -13.24 1.43 0.39
C THR A 178 -12.07 2.34 0.07
N ASP A 179 -12.29 3.30 -0.82
CA ASP A 179 -11.30 4.33 -1.19
C ASP A 179 -11.91 5.73 -1.03
N LEU A 180 -11.15 6.66 -0.51
CA LEU A 180 -11.65 8.02 -0.24
C LEU A 180 -12.12 8.76 -1.51
N ALA A 181 -11.46 8.49 -2.64
CA ALA A 181 -11.82 9.12 -3.91
C ALA A 181 -12.95 8.38 -4.67
N ARG A 182 -13.03 7.07 -4.49
CA ARG A 182 -13.88 6.18 -5.31
C ARG A 182 -15.10 5.66 -4.56
N GLY A 183 -15.13 5.83 -3.24
CA GLY A 183 -16.12 5.20 -2.37
C GLY A 183 -15.88 3.70 -2.23
N CYS A 184 -16.93 2.95 -1.87
CA CYS A 184 -16.88 1.50 -1.84
C CYS A 184 -16.93 0.96 -3.28
N ALA A 185 -15.86 0.28 -3.68
CA ALA A 185 -15.72 -0.25 -5.03
C ALA A 185 -15.37 -1.74 -5.00
N ARG A 186 -16.09 -2.52 -5.80
CA ARG A 186 -15.85 -3.94 -5.97
C ARG A 186 -14.82 -4.19 -7.05
N GLY A 187 -13.76 -4.90 -6.70
CA GLY A 187 -12.70 -5.28 -7.62
C GLY A 187 -12.47 -6.78 -7.71
N ARG A 188 -11.75 -7.21 -8.73
CA ARG A 188 -11.41 -8.63 -8.91
C ARG A 188 -10.39 -9.08 -7.90
N VAL A 189 -10.57 -10.31 -7.39
CA VAL A 189 -9.61 -11.02 -6.54
C VAL A 189 -9.28 -12.36 -7.19
N ASP A 190 -8.14 -12.93 -6.81
CA ASP A 190 -7.65 -14.21 -7.31
C ASP A 190 -6.80 -14.90 -6.24
N ASP A 191 -6.30 -16.08 -6.59
CA ASP A 191 -5.40 -16.83 -5.70
C ASP A 191 -4.05 -16.11 -5.57
N LEU A 192 -3.96 -15.19 -4.61
CA LEU A 192 -2.74 -14.42 -4.32
C LEU A 192 -1.54 -15.32 -4.06
N VAL A 193 -0.36 -14.92 -4.52
CA VAL A 193 0.89 -15.47 -3.98
C VAL A 193 1.10 -14.92 -2.58
N LEU A 194 1.20 -15.80 -1.60
CA LEU A 194 1.50 -15.48 -0.21
C LEU A 194 3.00 -15.64 0.09
N VAL A 195 3.60 -16.73 -0.42
CA VAL A 195 5.04 -16.98 -0.31
C VAL A 195 5.59 -17.29 -1.70
N ARG A 196 6.69 -16.65 -2.05
CA ARG A 196 7.39 -16.86 -3.33
C ARG A 196 8.09 -18.21 -3.34
N ASN A 197 8.47 -18.69 -4.51
CA ASN A 197 9.20 -19.94 -4.66
C ASN A 197 10.61 -19.97 -4.05
N ASP A 198 11.15 -18.80 -3.70
CA ASP A 198 12.41 -18.62 -2.96
C ASP A 198 12.21 -18.58 -1.44
N GLY A 199 10.99 -18.84 -0.95
CA GLY A 199 10.62 -18.79 0.46
C GLY A 199 10.35 -17.36 1.00
N THR A 200 10.53 -16.33 0.20
CA THR A 200 10.29 -14.94 0.64
C THR A 200 8.78 -14.65 0.72
N PRO A 201 8.28 -14.06 1.82
CA PRO A 201 6.90 -13.57 1.88
C PRO A 201 6.61 -12.59 0.75
N ALA A 202 5.44 -12.73 0.13
CA ALA A 202 5.04 -11.84 -0.96
C ALA A 202 4.57 -10.48 -0.41
N TYR A 203 4.71 -9.43 -1.20
CA TYR A 203 4.33 -8.07 -0.85
C TYR A 203 2.90 -7.98 -0.25
N ASN A 204 1.91 -8.59 -0.91
CA ASN A 204 0.53 -8.50 -0.44
C ASN A 204 0.32 -9.15 0.93
N LEU A 205 1.02 -10.25 1.24
CA LEU A 205 0.96 -10.88 2.56
C LEU A 205 1.57 -9.95 3.61
N ALA A 206 2.81 -9.55 3.39
CA ALA A 206 3.56 -8.80 4.37
C ALA A 206 2.90 -7.45 4.71
N VAL A 207 2.45 -6.70 3.70
CA VAL A 207 1.79 -5.40 3.92
C VAL A 207 0.48 -5.54 4.70
N VAL A 208 -0.32 -6.58 4.42
CA VAL A 208 -1.61 -6.78 5.10
C VAL A 208 -1.41 -7.21 6.55
N VAL A 209 -0.49 -8.14 6.80
CA VAL A 209 -0.15 -8.59 8.16
C VAL A 209 0.37 -7.40 9.00
N ASP A 210 1.29 -6.63 8.44
CA ASP A 210 1.88 -5.50 9.16
C ASP A 210 0.87 -4.37 9.38
N ASP A 211 0.07 -4.01 8.37
CA ASP A 211 -0.97 -2.99 8.51
C ASP A 211 -1.96 -3.40 9.63
N GLY A 212 -2.38 -4.67 9.65
CA GLY A 212 -3.25 -5.19 10.70
C GLY A 212 -2.61 -5.15 12.08
N LEU A 213 -1.37 -5.62 12.25
CA LEU A 213 -0.67 -5.67 13.52
C LEU A 213 -0.26 -4.29 14.05
N GLN A 214 0.02 -3.32 13.16
CA GLN A 214 0.32 -1.93 13.54
C GLN A 214 -0.94 -1.08 13.81
N GLY A 215 -2.14 -1.63 13.58
CA GLY A 215 -3.42 -0.92 13.74
C GLY A 215 -3.66 0.12 12.65
N VAL A 216 -3.11 -0.10 11.46
CA VAL A 216 -3.29 0.78 10.31
C VAL A 216 -4.70 0.59 9.75
N ASP A 217 -5.53 1.60 9.90
CA ASP A 217 -6.88 1.66 9.36
C ASP A 217 -7.01 2.63 8.16
N GLN A 218 -5.90 3.33 7.83
CA GLN A 218 -5.84 4.32 6.77
C GLN A 218 -4.59 4.13 5.91
N VAL A 219 -4.77 3.80 4.63
CA VAL A 219 -3.71 3.46 3.69
C VAL A 219 -3.65 4.45 2.54
N VAL A 220 -2.71 5.41 2.62
CA VAL A 220 -2.43 6.33 1.51
C VAL A 220 -1.29 5.78 0.66
N ARG A 221 -1.48 5.74 -0.67
CA ARG A 221 -0.47 5.27 -1.63
C ARG A 221 -0.78 5.74 -3.06
N ALA A 222 0.15 5.53 -3.98
CA ALA A 222 -0.02 5.91 -5.37
C ALA A 222 -1.10 5.07 -6.09
N ARG A 223 -1.83 5.69 -7.01
CA ARG A 223 -3.01 5.12 -7.68
C ARG A 223 -2.76 3.86 -8.52
N ASP A 224 -1.53 3.64 -8.95
CA ASP A 224 -1.14 2.44 -9.69
C ASP A 224 -1.25 1.15 -8.84
N LEU A 225 -1.36 1.27 -7.52
CA LEU A 225 -1.60 0.16 -6.60
C LEU A 225 -3.09 -0.13 -6.34
N TRP A 226 -4.01 0.61 -6.99
CA TRP A 226 -5.45 0.43 -6.79
C TRP A 226 -5.92 -1.00 -7.02
N SER A 227 -5.45 -1.65 -8.09
CA SER A 227 -5.83 -3.03 -8.40
C SER A 227 -5.49 -4.05 -7.32
N SER A 228 -4.62 -3.70 -6.37
CA SER A 228 -4.28 -4.54 -5.23
C SER A 228 -5.22 -4.37 -4.03
N ALA A 229 -5.97 -3.26 -3.95
CA ALA A 229 -6.78 -2.95 -2.78
C ALA A 229 -7.86 -4.02 -2.47
N PRO A 230 -8.67 -4.49 -3.42
CA PRO A 230 -9.66 -5.54 -3.15
C PRO A 230 -9.03 -6.86 -2.67
N ARG A 231 -7.86 -7.22 -3.21
CA ARG A 231 -7.13 -8.44 -2.83
C ARG A 231 -6.54 -8.34 -1.42
N GLN A 232 -6.01 -7.17 -1.08
CA GLN A 232 -5.48 -6.90 0.26
C GLN A 232 -6.61 -6.80 1.29
N ALA A 233 -7.74 -6.19 0.92
CA ALA A 233 -8.92 -6.13 1.77
C ALA A 233 -9.48 -7.53 2.06
N GLN A 234 -9.58 -8.41 1.04
CA GLN A 234 -9.95 -9.81 1.23
C GLN A 234 -8.98 -10.54 2.16
N LEU A 235 -7.68 -10.37 1.94
CA LEU A 235 -6.67 -11.04 2.77
C LEU A 235 -6.72 -10.53 4.23
N ALA A 236 -6.96 -9.23 4.44
CA ALA A 236 -7.15 -8.67 5.76
C ALA A 236 -8.32 -9.34 6.50
N GLU A 237 -9.48 -9.46 5.83
CA GLU A 237 -10.66 -10.12 6.41
C GLU A 237 -10.40 -11.61 6.71
N LEU A 238 -9.72 -12.33 5.82
CA LEU A 238 -9.35 -13.73 6.04
C LEU A 238 -8.38 -13.91 7.22
N LEU A 239 -7.58 -12.91 7.53
CA LEU A 239 -6.69 -12.89 8.70
C LEU A 239 -7.35 -12.32 9.98
N GLY A 240 -8.66 -12.00 9.91
CA GLY A 240 -9.41 -11.44 11.04
C GLY A 240 -9.16 -9.95 11.30
N PHE A 241 -8.49 -9.25 10.38
CA PHE A 241 -8.31 -7.81 10.46
C PHE A 241 -9.48 -7.07 9.77
N ILE A 242 -9.77 -5.85 10.27
CA ILE A 242 -10.66 -4.94 9.57
C ILE A 242 -9.90 -4.35 8.37
N PRO A 243 -10.41 -4.48 7.12
CA PRO A 243 -9.77 -3.88 5.97
C PRO A 243 -9.64 -2.35 6.13
N PRO A 244 -8.48 -1.77 5.80
CA PRO A 244 -8.28 -0.34 5.92
C PRO A 244 -9.07 0.44 4.86
N VAL A 245 -9.29 1.73 5.12
CA VAL A 245 -9.74 2.67 4.10
C VAL A 245 -8.53 3.13 3.29
N TYR A 246 -8.63 3.02 1.98
CA TYR A 246 -7.57 3.42 1.05
C TYR A 246 -7.74 4.87 0.59
N ALA A 247 -6.62 5.49 0.21
CA ALA A 247 -6.56 6.77 -0.46
C ALA A 247 -5.48 6.69 -1.55
N HIS A 248 -5.90 6.55 -2.81
CA HIS A 248 -4.98 6.42 -3.93
C HIS A 248 -4.70 7.78 -4.56
N THR A 249 -3.52 8.33 -4.28
CA THR A 249 -3.09 9.64 -4.80
C THR A 249 -2.67 9.57 -6.27
N GLY A 250 -2.79 10.69 -6.98
CA GLY A 250 -2.25 10.85 -8.32
C GLY A 250 -0.73 10.65 -8.38
N LEU A 251 -0.23 10.41 -9.57
CA LEU A 251 1.21 10.23 -9.82
C LEU A 251 1.91 11.59 -10.01
N VAL A 252 3.21 11.63 -9.76
CA VAL A 252 4.07 12.73 -10.21
C VAL A 252 4.75 12.31 -11.51
N THR A 253 4.63 13.17 -12.52
CA THR A 253 5.21 12.97 -13.85
C THR A 253 6.19 14.08 -14.15
N GLY A 254 7.14 13.83 -15.03
CA GLY A 254 7.99 14.87 -15.61
C GLY A 254 7.27 15.61 -16.76
N PRO A 255 7.92 16.62 -17.34
CA PRO A 255 7.46 17.25 -18.57
C PRO A 255 7.18 16.20 -19.66
N GLY A 256 6.03 16.31 -20.34
CA GLY A 256 5.61 15.32 -21.33
C GLY A 256 4.85 14.11 -20.75
N GLY A 257 4.47 14.12 -19.45
CA GLY A 257 3.63 13.08 -18.84
C GLY A 257 4.35 11.78 -18.52
N VAL A 258 5.68 11.72 -18.63
CA VAL A 258 6.46 10.53 -18.28
C VAL A 258 6.53 10.42 -16.76
N ARG A 259 6.09 9.27 -16.22
CA ARG A 259 6.16 8.99 -14.79
C ARG A 259 7.58 9.16 -14.26
N LEU A 260 7.73 9.86 -13.13
CA LEU A 260 9.00 9.90 -12.43
C LEU A 260 9.37 8.48 -11.98
N SER A 261 10.49 8.01 -12.48
CA SER A 261 11.05 6.71 -12.10
C SER A 261 12.58 6.83 -12.07
N LYS A 262 13.23 5.92 -11.37
CA LYS A 262 14.70 5.86 -11.31
C LYS A 262 15.34 5.79 -12.68
N SER A 263 14.77 4.97 -13.57
CA SER A 263 15.26 4.79 -14.95
C SER A 263 15.07 6.04 -15.82
N ALA A 264 14.19 6.97 -15.39
CA ALA A 264 13.95 8.26 -16.05
C ALA A 264 14.71 9.42 -15.37
N GLY A 265 15.68 9.14 -14.49
CA GLY A 265 16.52 10.18 -13.87
C GLY A 265 15.76 11.03 -12.83
N ALA A 266 14.76 10.47 -12.14
CA ALA A 266 14.05 11.21 -11.11
C ALA A 266 14.99 11.58 -9.96
N ALA A 267 15.19 12.89 -9.77
CA ALA A 267 16.01 13.44 -8.69
C ALA A 267 15.43 13.05 -7.32
N GLY A 268 16.29 12.62 -6.40
CA GLY A 268 15.99 12.47 -4.99
C GLY A 268 16.01 13.83 -4.28
N LEU A 269 15.62 13.84 -2.99
CA LEU A 269 15.66 15.08 -2.21
C LEU A 269 17.07 15.69 -2.14
N SER A 270 18.11 14.87 -1.93
CA SER A 270 19.50 15.31 -1.92
C SER A 270 19.91 15.97 -3.23
N ASP A 271 19.53 15.42 -4.38
CA ASP A 271 19.87 15.99 -5.68
C ASP A 271 19.25 17.38 -5.88
N LEU A 272 18.04 17.60 -5.35
CA LEU A 272 17.36 18.89 -5.37
C LEU A 272 18.09 19.91 -4.48
N VAL A 273 18.46 19.50 -3.27
CA VAL A 273 19.21 20.35 -2.32
C VAL A 273 20.56 20.73 -2.90
N ASP A 274 21.30 19.79 -3.48
CA ASP A 274 22.59 20.03 -4.13
C ASP A 274 22.46 20.99 -5.33
N SER A 275 21.28 21.03 -5.96
CA SER A 275 20.95 22.00 -7.02
C SER A 275 20.50 23.38 -6.50
N GLY A 276 20.53 23.59 -5.17
CA GLY A 276 20.19 24.85 -4.51
C GLY A 276 18.71 25.02 -4.18
N ILE A 277 17.92 23.95 -4.19
CA ILE A 277 16.50 23.97 -3.80
C ILE A 277 16.41 23.66 -2.30
N ASP A 278 15.84 24.58 -1.52
CA ASP A 278 15.62 24.43 -0.08
C ASP A 278 14.51 23.39 0.21
N HIS A 279 14.63 22.67 1.32
CA HIS A 279 13.60 21.74 1.81
C HIS A 279 12.21 22.39 1.93
N ARG A 280 12.16 23.65 2.38
CA ARG A 280 10.91 24.44 2.47
C ARG A 280 10.24 24.65 1.12
N GLN A 281 11.05 24.89 0.07
CA GLN A 281 10.53 24.99 -1.30
C GLN A 281 9.96 23.63 -1.78
N VAL A 282 10.59 22.53 -1.38
CA VAL A 282 10.08 21.19 -1.67
C VAL A 282 8.75 20.97 -0.96
N VAL A 283 8.62 21.29 0.33
CA VAL A 283 7.37 21.19 1.09
C VAL A 283 6.28 22.04 0.43
N ALA A 284 6.55 23.30 0.12
CA ALA A 284 5.60 24.20 -0.53
C ALA A 284 5.11 23.64 -1.88
N TRP A 285 6.03 23.10 -2.70
CA TRP A 285 5.66 22.44 -3.96
C TRP A 285 4.80 21.19 -3.73
N LEU A 286 5.16 20.35 -2.76
CA LEU A 286 4.40 19.15 -2.41
C LEU A 286 2.96 19.52 -2.00
N CYS A 287 2.80 20.56 -1.16
CA CYS A 287 1.50 21.08 -0.74
C CYS A 287 0.69 21.56 -1.95
N ARG A 288 1.29 22.42 -2.78
CA ARG A 288 0.64 22.91 -4.01
C ARG A 288 0.22 21.76 -4.92
N SER A 289 1.06 20.75 -5.09
CA SER A 289 0.78 19.58 -5.92
C SER A 289 -0.41 18.75 -5.41
N LEU A 290 -0.73 18.86 -4.12
CA LEU A 290 -1.90 18.28 -3.48
C LEU A 290 -3.11 19.23 -3.48
N GLY A 291 -2.99 20.44 -4.06
CA GLY A 291 -4.05 21.46 -4.04
C GLY A 291 -4.23 22.11 -2.67
N LEU A 292 -3.18 22.09 -1.84
CA LEU A 292 -3.16 22.69 -0.50
C LEU A 292 -2.45 24.06 -0.53
N PRO A 293 -2.67 24.92 0.48
CA PRO A 293 -1.87 26.13 0.66
C PRO A 293 -0.38 25.81 0.72
N GLU A 294 0.44 26.66 0.12
CA GLU A 294 1.89 26.54 0.20
C GLU A 294 2.36 26.97 1.57
N VAL A 295 2.99 26.05 2.30
CA VAL A 295 3.58 26.29 3.61
C VAL A 295 5.03 25.82 3.61
N ALA A 296 5.83 26.35 4.53
CA ALA A 296 7.20 25.91 4.73
C ALA A 296 7.32 24.71 5.68
N ASP A 297 6.37 24.60 6.60
CA ASP A 297 6.26 23.55 7.60
C ASP A 297 4.89 22.87 7.46
N PRO A 298 4.82 21.55 7.19
CA PRO A 298 3.56 20.84 7.04
C PRO A 298 2.69 20.85 8.31
N HIS A 299 3.27 21.07 9.50
CA HIS A 299 2.52 21.21 10.75
C HIS A 299 1.57 22.39 10.76
N GLU A 300 1.85 23.45 9.98
CA GLU A 300 0.95 24.58 9.83
C GLU A 300 -0.41 24.15 9.24
N LEU A 301 -0.42 23.17 8.35
CA LEU A 301 -1.65 22.65 7.75
C LEU A 301 -2.48 21.85 8.75
N VAL A 302 -1.86 21.06 9.62
CA VAL A 302 -2.57 20.28 10.64
C VAL A 302 -3.29 21.18 11.62
N ASN A 303 -2.65 22.27 12.01
CA ASN A 303 -3.20 23.22 13.00
C ASN A 303 -4.24 24.18 12.42
N ASN A 304 -4.13 24.54 11.15
CA ASN A 304 -4.97 25.56 10.49
C ASN A 304 -6.09 24.98 9.63
N VAL A 305 -5.97 23.73 9.19
CA VAL A 305 -7.05 23.07 8.45
C VAL A 305 -7.92 22.34 9.46
N ALA A 306 -9.06 22.93 9.80
CA ALA A 306 -10.13 22.25 10.51
C ALA A 306 -10.66 21.12 9.61
N LEU A 307 -9.88 20.02 9.53
CA LEU A 307 -10.33 18.78 8.95
C LEU A 307 -11.33 18.21 9.94
N THR A 308 -12.61 18.56 9.77
CA THR A 308 -13.68 18.02 10.59
C THR A 308 -13.62 16.50 10.46
N PRO A 309 -13.27 15.77 11.52
CA PRO A 309 -13.28 14.33 11.44
C PRO A 309 -14.69 13.87 11.07
N PRO A 310 -14.86 12.91 10.17
CA PRO A 310 -16.17 12.37 9.86
C PRO A 310 -16.79 11.85 11.16
N THR A 311 -18.02 12.24 11.43
CA THR A 311 -18.79 11.73 12.56
C THR A 311 -18.85 10.20 12.43
N PRO A 312 -18.44 9.44 13.44
CA PRO A 312 -18.51 7.98 13.40
C PRO A 312 -19.97 7.57 13.21
N VAL A 313 -20.34 7.09 12.05
CA VAL A 313 -21.62 6.41 11.87
C VAL A 313 -21.41 5.02 12.42
N ALA A 314 -22.16 4.64 13.46
CA ALA A 314 -22.08 3.34 14.10
C ALA A 314 -22.14 2.23 13.03
N GLY A 315 -21.06 1.45 12.93
CA GLY A 315 -20.95 0.26 12.07
C GLY A 315 -20.27 0.43 10.72
N ILE A 316 -19.99 1.66 10.22
CA ILE A 316 -19.20 1.89 9.00
C ILE A 316 -18.37 3.16 9.22
N HIS A 317 -17.07 3.02 9.33
CA HIS A 317 -16.15 4.15 9.31
C HIS A 317 -16.07 4.73 7.87
N ARG A 318 -17.11 5.44 7.44
CA ARG A 318 -17.04 6.25 6.23
C ARG A 318 -16.26 7.51 6.56
N LEU A 319 -15.01 7.53 6.17
CA LEU A 319 -14.27 8.79 6.07
C LEU A 319 -14.92 9.59 4.93
N ASP A 320 -15.52 10.76 5.25
CA ASP A 320 -16.02 11.68 4.23
C ASP A 320 -14.79 12.25 3.48
N PRO A 321 -14.68 12.07 2.16
CA PRO A 321 -13.56 12.62 1.40
C PRO A 321 -13.55 14.14 1.30
N ARG A 322 -14.60 14.81 1.79
CA ARG A 322 -14.77 16.28 1.74
C ARG A 322 -14.02 17.10 2.80
N PRO A 323 -13.42 16.53 3.89
CA PRO A 323 -12.74 17.34 4.91
C PRO A 323 -11.55 18.14 4.38
N LEU A 324 -10.93 17.71 3.28
CA LEU A 324 -9.76 18.35 2.68
C LEU A 324 -10.14 19.47 1.67
N GLY A 325 -11.26 20.15 1.89
CA GLY A 325 -11.57 21.42 1.21
C GLY A 325 -11.50 21.39 -0.30
N GLY A 326 -12.15 20.40 -0.95
CA GLY A 326 -12.22 20.36 -2.42
C GLY A 326 -10.87 20.07 -3.11
N ALA A 327 -9.92 19.47 -2.41
CA ALA A 327 -8.56 19.20 -2.90
C ALA A 327 -8.56 18.16 -4.05
N MET A 328 -9.02 18.54 -5.22
CA MET A 328 -8.88 17.75 -6.46
C MET A 328 -7.43 17.35 -6.73
N GLY A 329 -6.46 18.12 -6.23
CA GLY A 329 -5.04 17.86 -6.38
C GLY A 329 -4.55 16.54 -5.78
N TRP A 330 -5.21 16.00 -4.75
CA TRP A 330 -4.82 14.72 -4.14
C TRP A 330 -4.93 13.56 -5.12
N TRP A 331 -5.96 13.57 -5.94
CA TRP A 331 -6.30 12.48 -6.84
C TRP A 331 -5.75 12.67 -8.25
N SER A 332 -5.36 13.91 -8.58
CA SER A 332 -4.82 14.28 -9.88
C SER A 332 -3.32 14.03 -9.96
N ASP A 333 -2.83 13.77 -11.18
CA ASP A 333 -1.39 13.74 -11.44
C ASP A 333 -0.81 15.14 -11.31
N ALA A 334 0.40 15.24 -10.79
CA ALA A 334 1.15 16.47 -10.72
C ALA A 334 2.35 16.39 -11.70
N VAL A 335 2.57 17.48 -12.42
CA VAL A 335 3.75 17.61 -13.29
C VAL A 335 4.86 18.28 -12.51
N LEU A 336 6.03 17.63 -12.46
CA LEU A 336 7.23 18.22 -11.91
C LEU A 336 7.91 19.05 -13.00
N ASP A 337 7.93 20.38 -12.78
CA ASP A 337 8.84 21.27 -13.49
C ASP A 337 9.84 21.84 -12.48
N VAL A 338 11.12 21.55 -12.67
CA VAL A 338 12.20 22.00 -11.78
C VAL A 338 12.34 23.54 -11.80
N ALA A 339 11.98 24.20 -12.90
CA ALA A 339 11.94 25.66 -12.95
C ALA A 339 10.87 26.22 -12.00
N VAL A 340 9.69 25.64 -12.01
CA VAL A 340 8.59 26.01 -11.09
C VAL A 340 8.98 25.77 -9.63
N LEU A 341 9.74 24.72 -9.36
CA LEU A 341 10.21 24.40 -8.02
C LEU A 341 11.19 25.51 -7.49
N ARG A 342 12.01 26.06 -8.37
CA ARG A 342 12.94 27.18 -8.03
C ARG A 342 12.19 28.50 -7.82
N GLU A 343 11.07 28.72 -8.50
CA GLU A 343 10.23 29.91 -8.38
C GLU A 343 9.30 29.87 -7.16
N THR A 344 9.14 28.70 -6.53
CA THR A 344 8.38 28.58 -5.29
C THR A 344 9.00 29.53 -4.27
N ARG A 345 8.22 30.53 -3.83
CA ARG A 345 8.73 31.63 -2.98
C ARG A 345 9.41 31.03 -1.75
N ARG A 346 10.58 31.58 -1.42
CA ARG A 346 11.13 31.42 -0.06
C ARG A 346 10.15 32.12 0.88
N PRO A 347 9.50 31.37 1.80
CA PRO A 347 8.60 31.96 2.77
C PRO A 347 9.35 32.90 3.71
#